data_5aa25cf08fd026629f2ad986e7e396d0
#
_entry.id   5aa25cf08fd026629f2ad986e7e396d0
#
_cell.length_a   1.000
_cell.length_b   1.000
_cell.length_c   1.000
_cell.angle_alpha   90.00
_cell.angle_beta   90.00
_cell.angle_gamma   90.00
#
_symmetry.space_group_name_H-M   'P 1'
#
loop_
_entity.id
_entity.type
_entity.pdbx_description
1 polymer ?
#
loop_
_entity_poly.entity_id
_entity_poly.type
_entity_poly.pdbx_seq_one_letter_code
_entity_poly.pdbx_strand_id
1 'polypeptide(L)'
;GTRAITDPVKDEVAIVRGITVNDHMETSVPGVYAAGDCCEGNNLESGQNQIIGLWANANRQGETAGANMAGQDVAYHGNILHNITHFMNMDFIGFGDNRLTGEVLEYGSLEDSLYVRLVLDGKRIVGANILDNYRISGIVKNYMLRLFAGEEFVLPDYQRAMLQKAGLSEAFIDEIEEKLHG
;
A
#
# COMPACT_ATOMS: atom_id res chain seq x y z
N GLY A 1 7.01 5.15 17.77
CA GLY A 1 5.90 5.08 16.84
C GLY A 1 5.00 6.31 16.97
N THR A 2 4.27 6.64 15.93
CA THR A 2 3.31 7.76 15.90
C THR A 2 2.04 7.35 16.66
N ARG A 3 1.45 8.28 17.39
CA ARG A 3 0.16 8.11 18.06
C ARG A 3 -0.76 9.24 17.61
N ALA A 4 -2.01 8.90 17.27
CA ALA A 4 -3.03 9.91 17.02
C ALA A 4 -3.35 10.70 18.30
N ILE A 5 -3.41 12.03 18.19
CA ILE A 5 -3.88 12.90 19.27
C ILE A 5 -5.38 13.12 19.07
N THR A 6 -6.19 12.36 19.80
CA THR A 6 -7.64 12.34 19.67
C THR A 6 -8.36 12.99 20.86
N ASP A 7 -7.62 13.42 21.87
CA ASP A 7 -8.17 14.04 23.09
C ASP A 7 -9.19 15.19 22.84
N PRO A 8 -8.99 16.07 21.82
CA PRO A 8 -9.94 17.14 21.56
C PRO A 8 -11.35 16.70 21.15
N VAL A 9 -11.49 15.48 20.63
CA VAL A 9 -12.75 14.95 20.06
C VAL A 9 -13.19 13.61 20.68
N LYS A 10 -12.52 13.18 21.75
CA LYS A 10 -12.72 11.84 22.36
C LYS A 10 -14.12 11.56 22.87
N ASP A 11 -14.85 12.62 23.26
CA ASP A 11 -16.20 12.50 23.82
C ASP A 11 -17.28 12.72 22.73
N GLU A 12 -16.87 13.02 21.49
CA GLU A 12 -17.77 13.37 20.38
C GLU A 12 -17.85 12.31 19.29
N VAL A 13 -16.72 11.62 19.00
CA VAL A 13 -16.65 10.62 17.95
C VAL A 13 -16.09 9.29 18.47
N ALA A 14 -16.38 8.19 17.78
CA ALA A 14 -15.83 6.89 18.15
C ALA A 14 -14.33 6.80 17.86
N ILE A 15 -13.57 6.29 18.84
CA ILE A 15 -12.10 6.18 18.77
C ILE A 15 -11.69 4.77 19.23
N VAL A 16 -10.76 4.14 18.53
CA VAL A 16 -10.07 2.91 18.94
C VAL A 16 -8.58 3.21 19.13
N ARG A 17 -7.79 3.33 18.08
CA ARG A 17 -6.41 3.84 18.08
C ARG A 17 -6.33 5.23 17.46
N GLY A 18 -7.22 5.51 16.54
CA GLY A 18 -7.52 6.78 15.92
C GLY A 18 -9.03 6.96 15.84
N ILE A 19 -9.47 8.04 15.20
CA ILE A 19 -10.90 8.27 14.91
C ILE A 19 -11.37 7.18 13.96
N THR A 20 -12.44 6.47 14.30
CA THR A 20 -13.04 5.47 13.42
C THR A 20 -13.84 6.15 12.32
N VAL A 21 -13.65 5.69 11.08
CA VAL A 21 -14.37 6.19 9.91
C VAL A 21 -14.90 5.02 9.09
N ASN A 22 -15.94 5.28 8.30
CA ASN A 22 -16.41 4.36 7.28
C ASN A 22 -15.58 4.53 5.99
N ASP A 23 -15.94 3.82 4.93
CA ASP A 23 -15.28 3.89 3.62
C ASP A 23 -15.46 5.24 2.91
N HIS A 24 -16.41 6.08 3.34
CA HIS A 24 -16.59 7.45 2.88
C HIS A 24 -15.81 8.48 3.70
N MET A 25 -14.96 8.02 4.63
CA MET A 25 -14.22 8.84 5.60
C MET A 25 -15.11 9.61 6.58
N GLU A 26 -16.38 9.23 6.73
CA GLU A 26 -17.30 9.79 7.71
C GLU A 26 -17.12 9.10 9.06
N THR A 27 -17.13 9.89 10.13
CA THR A 27 -16.99 9.41 11.51
C THR A 27 -18.29 8.77 12.02
N SER A 28 -18.34 8.39 13.30
CA SER A 28 -19.58 7.96 13.97
C SER A 28 -20.65 9.06 14.08
N VAL A 29 -20.31 10.32 13.78
CA VAL A 29 -21.21 11.44 13.80
C VAL A 29 -21.50 11.90 12.37
N PRO A 30 -22.78 11.85 11.93
CA PRO A 30 -23.14 12.24 10.56
C PRO A 30 -22.68 13.66 10.20
N GLY A 31 -22.10 13.81 9.01
CA GLY A 31 -21.58 15.10 8.51
C GLY A 31 -20.19 15.47 9.07
N VAL A 32 -19.61 14.65 9.93
CA VAL A 32 -18.25 14.84 10.47
C VAL A 32 -17.30 13.84 9.84
N TYR A 33 -16.23 14.32 9.23
CA TYR A 33 -15.26 13.53 8.50
C TYR A 33 -13.87 13.59 9.15
N ALA A 34 -13.08 12.54 8.98
CA ALA A 34 -11.67 12.51 9.42
C ALA A 34 -10.79 11.88 8.36
N ALA A 35 -9.55 12.40 8.21
CA ALA A 35 -8.58 11.92 7.25
C ALA A 35 -7.15 12.06 7.77
N GLY A 36 -6.24 11.21 7.31
CA GLY A 36 -4.82 11.21 7.66
C GLY A 36 -4.51 10.45 8.95
N ASP A 37 -3.41 10.84 9.59
CA ASP A 37 -2.82 10.11 10.72
C ASP A 37 -3.67 10.13 12.01
N CYS A 38 -4.74 10.91 12.03
CA CYS A 38 -5.68 10.95 13.16
C CYS A 38 -6.76 9.87 13.08
N CYS A 39 -7.00 9.26 11.92
CA CYS A 39 -8.08 8.29 11.72
C CYS A 39 -7.57 6.90 11.28
N GLU A 40 -8.46 5.93 11.39
CA GLU A 40 -8.23 4.55 10.97
C GLU A 40 -8.89 4.29 9.62
N GLY A 41 -8.08 3.96 8.61
CA GLY A 41 -8.55 3.53 7.30
C GLY A 41 -8.31 2.05 7.06
N ASN A 42 -8.97 1.48 6.07
CA ASN A 42 -8.84 0.08 5.70
C ASN A 42 -7.40 -0.24 5.25
N ASN A 43 -6.78 -1.22 5.93
CA ASN A 43 -5.57 -1.85 5.44
C ASN A 43 -5.96 -3.07 4.60
N LEU A 44 -5.61 -3.01 3.31
CA LEU A 44 -5.96 -4.04 2.34
C LEU A 44 -5.35 -5.41 2.62
N GLU A 45 -4.20 -5.46 3.31
CA GLU A 45 -3.51 -6.71 3.64
C GLU A 45 -4.22 -7.48 4.74
N SER A 46 -4.63 -6.76 5.80
CA SER A 46 -5.28 -7.37 6.96
C SER A 46 -6.81 -7.34 6.88
N GLY A 47 -7.37 -6.51 6.00
CA GLY A 47 -8.80 -6.23 5.95
C GLY A 47 -9.33 -5.49 7.19
N GLN A 48 -8.44 -4.93 8.01
CA GLN A 48 -8.80 -4.25 9.26
C GLN A 48 -8.49 -2.76 9.17
N ASN A 49 -9.29 -1.97 9.86
CA ASN A 49 -9.01 -0.55 9.99
C ASN A 49 -7.82 -0.32 10.93
N GLN A 50 -6.90 0.53 10.48
CA GLN A 50 -5.73 0.95 11.26
C GLN A 50 -5.22 2.31 10.79
N ILE A 51 -4.42 2.95 11.61
CA ILE A 51 -3.72 4.18 11.20
C ILE A 51 -2.62 3.79 10.21
N ILE A 52 -2.71 4.32 8.99
CA ILE A 52 -1.68 4.19 7.96
C ILE A 52 -1.03 5.56 7.79
N GLY A 53 -0.03 5.83 8.62
CA GLY A 53 0.67 7.11 8.72
C GLY A 53 1.57 7.40 7.53
N LEU A 54 0.98 7.73 6.39
CA LEU A 54 1.65 8.01 5.13
C LEU A 54 1.04 9.24 4.48
N TRP A 55 1.87 10.16 4.01
CA TRP A 55 1.39 11.36 3.31
C TRP A 55 0.47 11.05 2.13
N ALA A 56 0.85 10.10 1.29
CA ALA A 56 0.03 9.69 0.15
C ALA A 56 -1.32 9.08 0.57
N ASN A 57 -1.36 8.40 1.73
CA ASN A 57 -2.59 7.87 2.29
C ASN A 57 -3.48 8.98 2.83
N ALA A 58 -2.90 9.92 3.59
CA ALA A 58 -3.60 11.09 4.11
C ALA A 58 -4.23 11.93 2.99
N ASN A 59 -3.50 12.09 1.86
CA ASN A 59 -4.01 12.79 0.69
C ASN A 59 -5.25 12.08 0.09
N ARG A 60 -5.16 10.76 -0.12
CA ARG A 60 -6.29 9.96 -0.64
C ARG A 60 -7.51 10.02 0.27
N GLN A 61 -7.30 9.86 1.58
CA GLN A 61 -8.37 9.99 2.56
C GLN A 61 -8.98 11.39 2.55
N GLY A 62 -8.14 12.44 2.48
CA GLY A 62 -8.59 13.83 2.39
C GLY A 62 -9.40 14.13 1.13
N GLU A 63 -8.97 13.62 -0.03
CA GLU A 63 -9.72 13.71 -1.30
C GLU A 63 -11.09 13.04 -1.18
N THR A 64 -11.14 11.82 -0.60
CA THR A 64 -12.39 11.10 -0.38
C THR A 64 -13.31 11.84 0.57
N ALA A 65 -12.79 12.29 1.72
CA ALA A 65 -13.56 13.07 2.69
C ALA A 65 -14.13 14.35 2.06
N GLY A 66 -13.28 15.12 1.36
CA GLY A 66 -13.68 16.36 0.71
C GLY A 66 -14.75 16.16 -0.38
N ALA A 67 -14.62 15.09 -1.18
CA ALA A 67 -15.62 14.74 -2.18
C ALA A 67 -16.98 14.44 -1.54
N ASN A 68 -17.00 13.62 -0.47
CA ASN A 68 -18.22 13.26 0.24
C ASN A 68 -18.84 14.47 0.98
N MET A 69 -18.01 15.33 1.56
CA MET A 69 -18.48 16.63 2.12
C MET A 69 -19.14 17.53 1.07
N ALA A 70 -18.72 17.42 -0.19
CA ALA A 70 -19.31 18.12 -1.33
C ALA A 70 -20.55 17.41 -1.92
N GLY A 71 -21.03 16.35 -1.30
CA GLY A 71 -22.21 15.57 -1.71
C GLY A 71 -21.96 14.55 -2.82
N GLN A 72 -20.70 14.20 -3.08
CA GLN A 72 -20.37 13.08 -3.95
C GLN A 72 -20.46 11.75 -3.18
N ASP A 73 -20.50 10.64 -3.90
CA ASP A 73 -20.50 9.28 -3.34
C ASP A 73 -19.20 8.59 -3.75
N VAL A 74 -18.14 8.81 -2.97
CA VAL A 74 -16.79 8.31 -3.25
C VAL A 74 -16.29 7.43 -2.12
N ALA A 75 -15.89 6.19 -2.43
CA ALA A 75 -15.35 5.26 -1.45
C ALA A 75 -13.81 5.30 -1.40
N TYR A 76 -13.27 5.26 -0.18
CA TYR A 76 -11.87 4.97 0.10
C TYR A 76 -11.68 3.46 0.17
N HIS A 77 -11.04 2.88 -0.83
CA HIS A 77 -10.86 1.43 -0.92
C HIS A 77 -9.78 0.85 -0.01
N GLY A 78 -9.03 1.70 0.66
CA GLY A 78 -7.92 1.28 1.51
C GLY A 78 -6.54 1.52 0.91
N ASN A 79 -5.52 1.14 1.67
CA ASN A 79 -4.12 1.20 1.26
C ASN A 79 -3.34 0.03 1.89
N ILE A 80 -2.10 -0.14 1.45
CA ILE A 80 -1.14 -1.09 2.01
C ILE A 80 -0.10 -0.35 2.85
N LEU A 81 0.53 -1.05 3.78
CA LEU A 81 1.67 -0.51 4.51
C LEU A 81 2.80 -0.18 3.53
N HIS A 82 3.45 0.93 3.76
CA HIS A 82 4.55 1.40 2.91
C HIS A 82 5.60 2.10 3.76
N ASN A 83 6.84 1.76 3.56
CA ASN A 83 7.97 2.40 4.23
C ASN A 83 9.10 2.64 3.24
N ILE A 84 9.73 3.80 3.36
CA ILE A 84 10.99 4.10 2.68
C ILE A 84 11.99 4.50 3.77
N THR A 85 13.07 3.73 3.88
CA THR A 85 14.16 4.02 4.81
C THR A 85 15.40 4.40 4.04
N HIS A 86 15.86 5.62 4.22
CA HIS A 86 17.11 6.10 3.63
C HIS A 86 18.28 5.72 4.52
N PHE A 87 19.22 4.95 4.00
CA PHE A 87 20.40 4.51 4.71
C PHE A 87 21.58 4.31 3.74
N MET A 88 22.76 4.81 4.11
CA MET A 88 24.00 4.71 3.29
C MET A 88 23.84 5.15 1.84
N ASN A 89 23.12 6.26 1.59
CA ASN A 89 22.79 6.79 0.25
C ASN A 89 21.96 5.85 -0.64
N MET A 90 21.23 4.91 -0.03
CA MET A 90 20.31 4.01 -0.72
C MET A 90 18.94 4.09 -0.06
N ASP A 91 17.91 3.91 -0.85
CA ASP A 91 16.53 3.82 -0.37
C ASP A 91 16.07 2.36 -0.29
N PHE A 92 15.75 1.94 0.94
CA PHE A 92 15.11 0.65 1.19
C PHE A 92 13.60 0.85 1.16
N ILE A 93 12.96 0.41 0.10
CA ILE A 93 11.53 0.57 -0.14
C ILE A 93 10.83 -0.72 0.27
N GLY A 94 9.92 -0.64 1.23
CA GLY A 94 9.11 -1.76 1.72
C GLY A 94 7.63 -1.53 1.50
N PHE A 95 6.92 -2.55 1.03
CA PHE A 95 5.47 -2.60 0.95
C PHE A 95 4.96 -3.82 1.67
N GLY A 96 3.79 -3.69 2.27
CA GLY A 96 3.14 -4.79 2.93
C GLY A 96 3.80 -5.21 4.23
N ASP A 97 3.35 -6.31 4.80
CA ASP A 97 3.97 -6.91 5.98
C ASP A 97 4.99 -7.97 5.55
N ASN A 98 6.26 -7.58 5.45
CA ASN A 98 7.37 -8.46 5.08
C ASN A 98 7.77 -9.48 6.16
N ARG A 99 7.07 -9.50 7.30
CA ARG A 99 7.21 -10.54 8.34
C ARG A 99 6.34 -11.76 8.05
N LEU A 100 5.43 -11.67 7.07
CA LEU A 100 4.60 -12.80 6.69
C LEU A 100 5.44 -13.93 6.12
N THR A 101 5.06 -15.14 6.46
CA THR A 101 5.59 -16.35 5.85
C THR A 101 4.83 -16.62 4.56
N GLY A 102 5.55 -16.86 3.48
CA GLY A 102 4.98 -17.12 2.18
C GLY A 102 6.06 -17.61 1.22
N GLU A 103 5.69 -17.82 -0.01
CA GLU A 103 6.66 -18.07 -1.07
C GLU A 103 7.44 -16.79 -1.35
N VAL A 104 8.75 -16.93 -1.50
CA VAL A 104 9.64 -15.78 -1.71
C VAL A 104 10.25 -15.86 -3.11
N LEU A 105 10.09 -14.78 -3.87
CA LEU A 105 10.83 -14.57 -5.11
C LEU A 105 11.89 -13.49 -4.88
N GLU A 106 13.11 -13.76 -5.29
CA GLU A 106 14.22 -12.81 -5.15
C GLU A 106 14.95 -12.61 -6.47
N TYR A 107 15.35 -11.39 -6.72
CA TYR A 107 16.10 -11.00 -7.91
C TYR A 107 17.19 -9.99 -7.59
N GLY A 108 18.37 -10.20 -8.20
CA GLY A 108 19.51 -9.32 -8.04
C GLY A 108 20.25 -9.53 -6.73
N SER A 109 21.12 -8.58 -6.41
CA SER A 109 21.91 -8.61 -5.18
C SER A 109 22.15 -7.19 -4.66
N LEU A 110 22.57 -7.08 -3.40
CA LEU A 110 22.98 -5.80 -2.83
C LEU A 110 24.26 -5.26 -3.47
N GLU A 111 25.13 -6.15 -3.94
CA GLU A 111 26.40 -5.80 -4.62
C GLU A 111 26.15 -5.13 -5.97
N ASP A 112 25.10 -5.55 -6.68
CA ASP A 112 24.71 -4.99 -7.96
C ASP A 112 23.85 -3.73 -7.83
N SER A 113 23.56 -3.30 -6.59
CA SER A 113 22.65 -2.18 -6.30
C SER A 113 21.26 -2.37 -6.94
N LEU A 114 20.88 -3.62 -7.18
CA LEU A 114 19.57 -4.02 -7.68
C LEU A 114 19.12 -5.23 -6.90
N TYR A 115 18.14 -5.04 -6.02
CA TYR A 115 17.58 -6.15 -5.24
C TYR A 115 16.07 -5.98 -5.13
N VAL A 116 15.37 -7.05 -5.46
CA VAL A 116 13.91 -7.15 -5.33
C VAL A 116 13.59 -8.45 -4.61
N ARG A 117 12.83 -8.34 -3.54
CA ARG A 117 12.26 -9.49 -2.82
C ARG A 117 10.76 -9.32 -2.75
N LEU A 118 10.02 -10.30 -3.23
CA LEU A 118 8.57 -10.37 -3.16
C LEU A 118 8.17 -11.52 -2.24
N VAL A 119 7.17 -11.29 -1.40
CA VAL A 119 6.55 -12.33 -0.57
C VAL A 119 5.15 -12.58 -1.10
N LEU A 120 4.87 -13.82 -1.43
CA LEU A 120 3.61 -14.25 -2.05
C LEU A 120 2.80 -15.08 -1.04
N ASP A 121 1.50 -14.83 -0.99
CA ASP A 121 0.51 -15.67 -0.33
C ASP A 121 -0.62 -15.99 -1.32
N GLY A 122 -0.62 -17.23 -1.81
CA GLY A 122 -1.46 -17.62 -2.95
C GLY A 122 -1.18 -16.73 -4.17
N LYS A 123 -2.24 -16.18 -4.76
CA LYS A 123 -2.17 -15.31 -5.94
C LYS A 123 -1.98 -13.83 -5.60
N ARG A 124 -1.34 -13.50 -4.48
CA ARG A 124 -1.15 -12.12 -4.03
C ARG A 124 0.29 -11.85 -3.63
N ILE A 125 0.78 -10.68 -3.96
CA ILE A 125 2.01 -10.15 -3.37
C ILE A 125 1.59 -9.48 -2.06
N VAL A 126 2.01 -10.05 -0.93
CA VAL A 126 1.68 -9.55 0.42
C VAL A 126 2.80 -8.72 1.04
N GLY A 127 4.00 -8.81 0.48
CA GLY A 127 5.13 -8.00 0.90
C GLY A 127 6.14 -7.82 -0.23
N ALA A 128 6.82 -6.68 -0.23
CA ALA A 128 7.91 -6.41 -1.17
C ALA A 128 9.02 -5.60 -0.50
N ASN A 129 10.26 -5.93 -0.80
CA ASN A 129 11.43 -5.13 -0.47
C ASN A 129 12.19 -4.83 -1.77
N ILE A 130 12.44 -3.56 -2.04
CA ILE A 130 13.07 -3.10 -3.27
C ILE A 130 14.17 -2.12 -2.90
N LEU A 131 15.38 -2.36 -3.39
CA LEU A 131 16.51 -1.48 -3.15
C LEU A 131 16.58 -0.41 -4.25
N ASP A 132 16.53 0.84 -3.84
CA ASP A 132 16.84 2.06 -4.60
C ASP A 132 16.23 2.16 -6.00
N ASN A 133 15.09 1.50 -6.24
CA ASN A 133 14.45 1.48 -7.54
C ASN A 133 12.96 1.87 -7.48
N TYR A 134 12.71 3.18 -7.59
CA TYR A 134 11.36 3.74 -7.55
C TYR A 134 10.46 3.33 -8.72
N ARG A 135 11.06 2.99 -9.87
CA ARG A 135 10.29 2.53 -11.04
C ARG A 135 9.73 1.14 -10.80
N ILE A 136 10.55 0.21 -10.32
CA ILE A 136 10.09 -1.12 -9.93
C ILE A 136 9.07 -1.01 -8.79
N SER A 137 9.36 -0.22 -7.77
CA SER A 137 8.49 -0.06 -6.61
C SER A 137 7.11 0.49 -6.97
N GLY A 138 7.04 1.45 -7.88
CA GLY A 138 5.77 2.02 -8.35
C GLY A 138 4.90 0.99 -9.08
N ILE A 139 5.50 0.18 -9.94
CA ILE A 139 4.78 -0.89 -10.66
C ILE A 139 4.34 -1.99 -9.69
N VAL A 140 5.22 -2.47 -8.82
CA VAL A 140 4.92 -3.52 -7.84
C VAL A 140 3.80 -3.06 -6.90
N LYS A 141 3.86 -1.83 -6.38
CA LYS A 141 2.79 -1.28 -5.54
C LYS A 141 1.45 -1.23 -6.27
N ASN A 142 1.44 -0.77 -7.51
CA ASN A 142 0.21 -0.74 -8.31
C ASN A 142 -0.34 -2.15 -8.53
N TYR A 143 0.52 -3.11 -8.80
CA TYR A 143 0.15 -4.52 -8.94
C TYR A 143 -0.49 -5.06 -7.66
N MET A 144 0.16 -4.87 -6.52
CA MET A 144 -0.37 -5.25 -5.20
C MET A 144 -1.76 -4.66 -4.96
N LEU A 145 -1.94 -3.35 -5.17
CA LEU A 145 -3.22 -2.68 -4.94
C LEU A 145 -4.35 -3.27 -5.80
N ARG A 146 -4.07 -3.60 -7.06
CA ARG A 146 -5.05 -4.21 -7.96
C ARG A 146 -5.42 -5.64 -7.55
N LEU A 147 -4.43 -6.45 -7.17
CA LEU A 147 -4.67 -7.80 -6.67
C LEU A 147 -5.50 -7.79 -5.37
N PHE A 148 -5.22 -6.83 -4.46
CA PHE A 148 -6.04 -6.66 -3.25
C PHE A 148 -7.45 -6.16 -3.54
N ALA A 149 -7.65 -5.40 -4.61
CA ALA A 149 -8.97 -5.02 -5.10
C ALA A 149 -9.74 -6.18 -5.75
N GLY A 150 -9.11 -7.36 -5.89
CA GLY A 150 -9.73 -8.53 -6.53
C GLY A 150 -9.73 -8.47 -8.05
N GLU A 151 -8.91 -7.59 -8.65
CA GLU A 151 -8.78 -7.50 -10.09
C GLU A 151 -7.91 -8.67 -10.62
N GLU A 152 -8.36 -9.28 -11.71
CA GLU A 152 -7.50 -10.16 -12.53
C GLU A 152 -6.57 -9.28 -13.37
N PHE A 153 -5.49 -8.85 -12.78
CA PHE A 153 -4.55 -7.91 -13.40
C PHE A 153 -3.28 -8.62 -13.84
N VAL A 154 -2.98 -8.54 -15.13
CA VAL A 154 -1.73 -8.99 -15.75
C VAL A 154 -0.92 -7.76 -16.13
N LEU A 155 0.40 -7.82 -16.00
CA LEU A 155 1.29 -6.71 -16.37
C LEU A 155 1.17 -6.39 -17.87
N PRO A 156 0.73 -5.18 -18.25
CA PRO A 156 0.72 -4.77 -19.64
C PRO A 156 2.14 -4.69 -20.23
N ASP A 157 2.28 -4.88 -21.54
CA ASP A 157 3.56 -4.87 -22.23
C ASP A 157 4.43 -3.64 -21.91
N TYR A 158 3.81 -2.45 -21.79
CA TYR A 158 4.54 -1.24 -21.45
C TYR A 158 5.13 -1.28 -20.03
N GLN A 159 4.43 -1.89 -19.05
CA GLN A 159 4.95 -2.04 -17.69
C GLN A 159 6.03 -3.11 -17.64
N ARG A 160 5.88 -4.22 -18.38
CA ARG A 160 6.92 -5.23 -18.54
C ARG A 160 8.20 -4.60 -19.12
N ALA A 161 8.08 -3.84 -20.20
CA ALA A 161 9.21 -3.12 -20.80
C ALA A 161 9.84 -2.10 -19.82
N MET A 162 9.05 -1.44 -18.98
CA MET A 162 9.56 -0.56 -17.94
C MET A 162 10.34 -1.31 -16.86
N LEU A 163 9.89 -2.49 -16.43
CA LEU A 163 10.57 -3.35 -15.47
C LEU A 163 11.90 -3.86 -16.05
N GLN A 164 11.91 -4.32 -17.31
CA GLN A 164 13.13 -4.74 -18.01
C GLN A 164 14.15 -3.58 -18.11
N LYS A 165 13.68 -2.39 -18.47
CA LYS A 165 14.52 -1.18 -18.51
C LYS A 165 15.04 -0.77 -17.14
N ALA A 166 14.34 -1.15 -16.07
CA ALA A 166 14.76 -0.92 -14.70
C ALA A 166 15.70 -2.01 -14.17
N GLY A 167 15.98 -3.05 -14.96
CA GLY A 167 16.98 -4.08 -14.68
C GLY A 167 16.44 -5.48 -14.41
N LEU A 168 15.11 -5.70 -14.37
CA LEU A 168 14.58 -7.05 -14.20
C LEU A 168 14.67 -7.85 -15.50
N SER A 169 15.02 -9.14 -15.39
CA SER A 169 15.00 -10.04 -16.54
C SER A 169 13.56 -10.41 -16.92
N GLU A 170 13.34 -10.72 -18.20
CA GLU A 170 12.06 -11.22 -18.68
C GLU A 170 11.65 -12.50 -17.94
N ALA A 171 12.59 -13.42 -17.75
CA ALA A 171 12.33 -14.67 -17.03
C ALA A 171 11.83 -14.45 -15.60
N PHE A 172 12.34 -13.44 -14.88
CA PHE A 172 11.86 -13.14 -13.52
C PHE A 172 10.46 -12.51 -13.56
N ILE A 173 10.18 -11.65 -14.55
CA ILE A 173 8.85 -11.09 -14.74
C ILE A 173 7.83 -12.20 -15.07
N ASP A 174 8.20 -13.15 -15.93
CA ASP A 174 7.37 -14.32 -16.25
C ASP A 174 7.12 -15.20 -15.02
N GLU A 175 8.14 -15.43 -14.20
CA GLU A 175 8.01 -16.16 -12.94
C GLU A 175 7.00 -15.50 -11.99
N ILE A 176 7.02 -14.18 -11.85
CA ILE A 176 6.03 -13.43 -11.05
C ILE A 176 4.62 -13.67 -11.60
N GLU A 177 4.44 -13.51 -12.91
CA GLU A 177 3.13 -13.69 -13.57
C GLU A 177 2.63 -15.14 -13.44
N GLU A 178 3.49 -16.13 -13.62
CA GLU A 178 3.15 -17.54 -13.47
C GLU A 178 2.68 -17.84 -12.05
N LYS A 179 3.39 -17.34 -11.02
CA LYS A 179 3.01 -17.54 -9.61
C LYS A 179 1.69 -16.87 -9.23
N LEU A 180 1.36 -15.77 -9.85
CA LEU A 180 0.15 -15.01 -9.53
C LEU A 180 -1.08 -15.49 -10.30
N HIS A 181 -0.91 -16.10 -11.48
CA HIS A 181 -1.99 -16.48 -12.39
C HIS A 181 -2.06 -17.97 -12.72
N GLY A 182 -1.02 -18.73 -12.40
CA GLY A 182 -0.88 -20.17 -12.67
C GLY A 182 -1.73 -21.11 -11.82
#